data_82cc0d245140edc345df06b231424de8
#
_entry.id   82cc0d245140edc345df06b231424de8
#
_cell.length_a   1.000
_cell.length_b   1.000
_cell.length_c   1.000
_cell.angle_alpha   90.00
_cell.angle_beta   90.00
_cell.angle_gamma   90.00
#
_symmetry.space_group_name_H-M   'P 1'
#
loop_
_entity.id
_entity.type
_entity.pdbx_description
1 polymer ?
#
loop_
_entity_poly.entity_id
_entity_poly.type
_entity_poly.pdbx_seq_one_letter_code
_entity_poly.pdbx_strand_id
1 'polypeptide(L)'
;MRWICSLGVAVSLALQPALADELFGNHPLTPEARDAFVTELLKKMTVDEKIGQLRLISVGPDNPKEAIREMIKDGQVGAIFNTVTRQDIRKMQDQVMDLSRLKIPLFFAYDVVHGQRTVFPIS
;
A
#
# COMPACT_ATOMS: atom_id res chain seq x y z
N MET A 1 -7.28 -11.96 56.77
CA MET A 1 -7.87 -11.64 55.47
C MET A 1 -6.86 -10.91 54.63
N ARG A 2 -6.18 -11.62 53.70
CA ARG A 2 -5.15 -11.04 52.81
C ARG A 2 -5.74 -10.95 51.42
N TRP A 3 -5.93 -9.74 50.91
CA TRP A 3 -6.34 -9.47 49.55
C TRP A 3 -5.11 -9.55 48.64
N ILE A 4 -5.11 -10.49 47.69
CA ILE A 4 -4.10 -10.61 46.65
C ILE A 4 -4.65 -9.82 45.46
N CYS A 5 -4.10 -8.62 45.20
CA CYS A 5 -4.30 -7.88 43.95
C CYS A 5 -3.49 -8.56 42.85
N SER A 6 -4.18 -9.22 41.94
CA SER A 6 -3.61 -9.73 40.69
C SER A 6 -3.39 -8.56 39.74
N LEU A 7 -2.13 -8.13 39.57
CA LEU A 7 -1.76 -7.21 38.49
C LEU A 7 -1.77 -7.97 37.16
N GLY A 8 -2.81 -7.76 36.40
CA GLY A 8 -2.85 -8.16 34.99
C GLY A 8 -1.92 -7.27 34.18
N VAL A 9 -0.76 -7.80 33.80
CA VAL A 9 0.13 -7.13 32.83
C VAL A 9 -0.49 -7.30 31.44
N ALA A 10 -1.15 -6.26 30.97
CA ALA A 10 -1.54 -6.15 29.57
C ALA A 10 -0.26 -5.91 28.75
N VAL A 11 0.26 -6.96 28.12
CA VAL A 11 1.32 -6.83 27.13
C VAL A 11 0.69 -6.25 25.87
N SER A 12 0.72 -4.92 25.75
CA SER A 12 0.42 -4.21 24.53
C SER A 12 1.55 -4.51 23.53
N LEU A 13 1.29 -5.40 22.57
CA LEU A 13 2.19 -5.64 21.44
C LEU A 13 2.08 -4.42 20.50
N ALA A 14 2.66 -3.30 20.91
CA ALA A 14 2.99 -2.23 20.00
C ALA A 14 4.05 -2.80 19.04
N LEU A 15 3.72 -2.92 17.76
CA LEU A 15 4.67 -3.26 16.70
C LEU A 15 5.83 -2.26 16.81
N GLN A 16 6.98 -2.72 17.26
CA GLN A 16 8.11 -1.84 17.53
C GLN A 16 8.60 -1.25 16.19
N PRO A 17 8.94 0.05 16.16
CA PRO A 17 9.48 0.70 14.96
C PRO A 17 10.74 -0.01 14.42
N ALA A 18 11.48 -0.72 15.25
CA ALA A 18 12.60 -1.55 14.85
C ALA A 18 12.21 -2.69 13.88
N LEU A 19 11.00 -3.25 13.98
CA LEU A 19 10.53 -4.29 13.06
C LEU A 19 10.20 -3.73 11.67
N ALA A 20 9.73 -2.48 11.62
CA ALA A 20 9.49 -1.79 10.35
C ALA A 20 10.81 -1.42 9.67
N ASP A 21 11.83 -1.02 10.41
CA ASP A 21 13.16 -0.71 9.88
C ASP A 21 13.89 -1.98 9.39
N GLU A 22 13.68 -3.11 10.07
CA GLU A 22 14.20 -4.42 9.67
C GLU A 22 13.48 -5.00 8.45
N LEU A 23 12.17 -4.72 8.30
CA LEU A 23 11.35 -5.15 7.17
C LEU A 23 11.45 -4.24 5.95
N PHE A 24 11.73 -2.94 6.13
CA PHE A 24 11.76 -1.92 5.08
C PHE A 24 13.09 -1.18 5.00
N GLY A 25 14.07 -1.54 5.83
CA GLY A 25 15.44 -1.06 5.74
C GLY A 25 16.10 -1.48 4.41
N ASN A 26 17.18 -0.83 4.04
CA ASN A 26 17.90 -0.99 2.77
C ASN A 26 18.49 -2.40 2.50
N HIS A 27 18.08 -3.43 3.25
CA HIS A 27 18.48 -4.80 3.00
C HIS A 27 17.40 -5.54 2.21
N PRO A 28 17.74 -6.18 1.08
CA PRO A 28 16.79 -7.02 0.38
C PRO A 28 16.32 -8.13 1.33
N LEU A 29 15.01 -8.24 1.52
CA LEU A 29 14.42 -9.34 2.27
C LEU A 29 14.89 -10.68 1.69
N THR A 30 15.26 -11.63 2.53
CA THR A 30 15.47 -12.98 2.05
C THR A 30 14.17 -13.52 1.45
N PRO A 31 14.24 -14.45 0.47
CA PRO A 31 13.03 -15.06 -0.10
C PRO A 31 12.06 -15.59 0.96
N GLU A 32 12.60 -16.23 2.01
CA GLU A 32 11.82 -16.82 3.11
C GLU A 32 11.11 -15.74 3.93
N ALA A 33 11.80 -14.63 4.28
CA ALA A 33 11.23 -13.52 5.03
C ALA A 33 10.13 -12.81 4.23
N ARG A 34 10.34 -12.63 2.91
CA ARG A 34 9.34 -12.07 2.00
C ARG A 34 8.10 -12.96 1.94
N ASP A 35 8.27 -14.27 1.77
CA ASP A 35 7.17 -15.22 1.60
C ASP A 35 6.37 -15.34 2.91
N ALA A 36 7.04 -15.30 4.07
CA ALA A 36 6.40 -15.24 5.37
C ALA A 36 5.56 -13.95 5.51
N PHE A 37 6.14 -12.79 5.17
CA PHE A 37 5.43 -11.52 5.20
C PHE A 37 4.18 -11.51 4.32
N VAL A 38 4.30 -11.96 3.06
CA VAL A 38 3.19 -12.04 2.12
C VAL A 38 2.09 -12.98 2.64
N THR A 39 2.48 -14.13 3.20
CA THR A 39 1.54 -15.10 3.77
C THR A 39 0.73 -14.48 4.93
N GLU A 40 1.37 -13.78 5.85
CA GLU A 40 0.71 -13.13 6.96
C GLU A 40 -0.18 -11.96 6.51
N LEU A 41 0.25 -11.20 5.49
CA LEU A 41 -0.55 -10.14 4.90
C LEU A 41 -1.83 -10.71 4.26
N LEU A 42 -1.70 -11.76 3.46
CA LEU A 42 -2.83 -12.42 2.80
C LEU A 42 -3.87 -12.99 3.79
N LYS A 43 -3.44 -13.44 4.98
CA LYS A 43 -4.36 -13.87 6.05
C LYS A 43 -5.19 -12.71 6.61
N LYS A 44 -4.64 -11.50 6.63
CA LYS A 44 -5.31 -10.29 7.14
C LYS A 44 -6.27 -9.67 6.12
N MET A 45 -6.09 -9.96 4.83
CA MET A 45 -6.88 -9.39 3.75
C MET A 45 -8.25 -10.05 3.62
N THR A 46 -9.29 -9.23 3.42
CA THR A 46 -10.60 -9.70 2.95
C THR A 46 -10.53 -10.16 1.49
N VAL A 47 -11.55 -10.85 1.01
CA VAL A 47 -11.65 -11.24 -0.40
C VAL A 47 -11.69 -10.02 -1.30
N ASP A 48 -12.45 -8.99 -0.93
CA ASP A 48 -12.58 -7.75 -1.71
C ASP A 48 -11.23 -7.01 -1.81
N GLU A 49 -10.47 -6.95 -0.72
CA GLU A 49 -9.12 -6.36 -0.73
C GLU A 49 -8.15 -7.17 -1.62
N LYS A 50 -8.25 -8.49 -1.64
CA LYS A 50 -7.45 -9.35 -2.54
C LYS A 50 -7.79 -9.08 -4.00
N ILE A 51 -9.09 -8.96 -4.32
CA ILE A 51 -9.54 -8.59 -5.67
C ILE A 51 -9.06 -7.18 -6.01
N GLY A 52 -9.15 -6.24 -5.06
CA GLY A 52 -8.67 -4.88 -5.22
C GLY A 52 -7.20 -4.81 -5.62
N GLN A 53 -6.33 -5.63 -5.01
CA GLN A 53 -4.90 -5.67 -5.37
C GLN A 53 -4.64 -6.11 -6.82
N LEU A 54 -5.57 -6.81 -7.45
CA LEU A 54 -5.47 -7.22 -8.86
C LEU A 54 -6.00 -6.16 -9.84
N ARG A 55 -6.60 -5.07 -9.35
CA ARG A 55 -7.20 -4.03 -10.21
C ARG A 55 -6.18 -2.96 -10.57
N LEU A 56 -6.00 -2.75 -11.87
CA LEU A 56 -5.26 -1.65 -12.48
C LEU A 56 -6.26 -0.64 -13.06
N ILE A 57 -6.24 0.60 -12.61
CA ILE A 57 -7.22 1.63 -12.95
C ILE A 57 -6.52 2.84 -13.55
N SER A 58 -7.09 3.40 -14.62
CA SER A 58 -6.65 4.68 -15.19
C SER A 58 -7.35 5.86 -14.52
N VAL A 59 -6.58 6.89 -14.21
CA VAL A 59 -7.15 8.21 -13.88
C VAL A 59 -7.71 8.85 -15.14
N GLY A 60 -8.96 9.24 -15.13
CA GLY A 60 -9.63 9.84 -16.29
C GLY A 60 -11.07 10.21 -16.02
N PRO A 61 -11.83 10.54 -17.08
CA PRO A 61 -13.25 10.92 -16.94
C PRO A 61 -14.10 9.85 -16.25
N ASP A 62 -13.83 8.56 -16.53
CA ASP A 62 -14.56 7.42 -15.94
C ASP A 62 -14.15 7.13 -14.50
N ASN A 63 -12.94 7.53 -14.12
CA ASN A 63 -12.40 7.37 -12.77
C ASN A 63 -11.78 8.69 -12.31
N PRO A 64 -12.58 9.65 -11.86
CA PRO A 64 -12.08 10.90 -11.32
C PRO A 64 -11.29 10.67 -10.02
N LYS A 65 -10.40 11.61 -9.68
CA LYS A 65 -9.48 11.49 -8.53
C LYS A 65 -10.22 11.21 -7.20
N GLU A 66 -11.42 11.73 -7.06
CA GLU A 66 -12.27 11.54 -5.88
C GLU A 66 -12.77 10.09 -5.77
N ALA A 67 -13.20 9.50 -6.88
CA ALA A 67 -13.60 8.10 -6.91
C ALA A 67 -12.43 7.16 -6.61
N ILE A 68 -11.25 7.45 -7.17
CA ILE A 68 -10.01 6.69 -6.87
C ILE A 68 -9.67 6.78 -5.39
N ARG A 69 -9.84 7.94 -4.77
CA ARG A 69 -9.59 8.11 -3.34
C ARG A 69 -10.48 7.19 -2.47
N GLU A 70 -11.77 7.07 -2.80
CA GLU A 70 -12.66 6.14 -2.09
C GLU A 70 -12.27 4.68 -2.37
N MET A 71 -11.89 4.32 -3.60
CA MET A 71 -11.38 2.98 -3.93
C MET A 71 -10.11 2.63 -3.14
N ILE A 72 -9.21 3.59 -2.93
CA ILE A 72 -8.00 3.43 -2.10
C ILE A 72 -8.40 3.14 -0.65
N LYS A 73 -9.30 3.94 -0.10
CA LYS A 73 -9.79 3.79 1.28
C LYS A 73 -10.40 2.41 1.51
N ASP A 74 -11.19 1.93 0.56
CA ASP A 74 -11.89 0.65 0.63
C ASP A 74 -11.01 -0.55 0.20
N GLY A 75 -9.75 -0.32 -0.16
CA GLY A 75 -8.83 -1.37 -0.58
C GLY A 75 -9.17 -1.99 -1.94
N GLN A 76 -9.89 -1.27 -2.79
CA GLN A 76 -10.42 -1.77 -4.07
C GLN A 76 -9.50 -1.52 -5.28
N VAL A 77 -8.28 -1.04 -5.07
CA VAL A 77 -7.32 -0.76 -6.13
C VAL A 77 -5.90 -1.07 -5.67
N GLY A 78 -5.14 -1.78 -6.50
CA GLY A 78 -3.75 -2.14 -6.26
C GLY A 78 -2.77 -1.39 -7.17
N ALA A 79 -3.23 -0.92 -8.33
CA ALA A 79 -2.38 -0.24 -9.30
C ALA A 79 -3.10 0.89 -10.04
N ILE A 80 -2.35 1.94 -10.36
CA ILE A 80 -2.82 3.09 -11.13
C ILE A 80 -1.93 3.25 -12.36
N PHE A 81 -2.53 3.48 -13.53
CA PHE A 81 -1.76 3.78 -14.73
C PHE A 81 -2.10 5.16 -15.32
N ASN A 82 -1.22 5.65 -16.18
CA ASN A 82 -1.28 6.98 -16.80
C ASN A 82 -1.17 8.17 -15.82
N THR A 83 -0.72 7.93 -14.58
CA THR A 83 -0.32 9.00 -13.66
C THR A 83 1.20 9.14 -13.69
N VAL A 84 1.69 10.24 -14.28
CA VAL A 84 3.12 10.39 -14.61
C VAL A 84 3.83 11.45 -13.78
N THR A 85 3.10 12.34 -13.09
CA THR A 85 3.75 13.39 -12.30
C THR A 85 4.16 12.84 -10.94
N ARG A 86 5.39 13.16 -10.53
CA ARG A 86 5.90 12.80 -9.20
C ARG A 86 4.99 13.27 -8.07
N GLN A 87 4.37 14.43 -8.25
CA GLN A 87 3.48 15.03 -7.25
C GLN A 87 2.19 14.23 -7.09
N ASP A 88 1.54 13.83 -8.20
CA ASP A 88 0.32 13.03 -8.15
C ASP A 88 0.59 11.63 -7.59
N ILE A 89 1.71 11.00 -8.00
CA ILE A 89 2.14 9.70 -7.47
C ILE A 89 2.32 9.76 -5.95
N ARG A 90 3.06 10.74 -5.43
CA ARG A 90 3.24 10.93 -3.99
C ARG A 90 1.92 11.14 -3.28
N LYS A 91 1.08 12.04 -3.77
CA LYS A 91 -0.23 12.32 -3.17
C LYS A 91 -1.09 11.06 -3.05
N MET A 92 -1.09 10.19 -4.07
CA MET A 92 -1.83 8.94 -4.03
C MET A 92 -1.22 7.94 -3.05
N GLN A 93 0.11 7.83 -2.96
CA GLN A 93 0.77 7.00 -1.95
C GLN A 93 0.49 7.48 -0.52
N ASP A 94 0.53 8.79 -0.29
CA ASP A 94 0.18 9.38 1.01
C ASP A 94 -1.27 9.03 1.39
N GLN A 95 -2.20 9.11 0.42
CA GLN A 95 -3.60 8.70 0.63
C GLN A 95 -3.73 7.22 1.04
N VAL A 96 -2.93 6.33 0.46
CA VAL A 96 -2.91 4.91 0.87
C VAL A 96 -2.49 4.77 2.32
N MET A 97 -1.42 5.47 2.70
CA MET A 97 -0.89 5.41 4.07
C MET A 97 -1.84 5.99 5.10
N ASP A 98 -2.62 7.01 4.71
CA ASP A 98 -3.56 7.69 5.61
C ASP A 98 -4.92 7.00 5.69
N LEU A 99 -5.43 6.48 4.57
CA LEU A 99 -6.83 6.07 4.45
C LEU A 99 -7.02 4.56 4.43
N SER A 100 -6.09 3.79 3.83
CA SER A 100 -6.32 2.35 3.68
C SER A 100 -5.98 1.58 4.96
N ARG A 101 -6.75 0.54 5.23
CA ARG A 101 -6.61 -0.29 6.42
C ARG A 101 -5.27 -1.04 6.48
N LEU A 102 -4.83 -1.56 5.36
CA LEU A 102 -3.63 -2.41 5.27
C LEU A 102 -2.39 -1.65 4.84
N LYS A 103 -2.53 -0.41 4.39
CA LYS A 103 -1.42 0.48 3.98
C LYS A 103 -0.48 -0.16 2.94
N ILE A 104 -1.05 -0.93 2.01
CA ILE A 104 -0.29 -1.56 0.93
C ILE A 104 -0.05 -0.51 -0.15
N PRO A 105 1.21 -0.17 -0.48
CA PRO A 105 1.52 0.84 -1.50
C PRO A 105 0.94 0.47 -2.87
N LEU A 106 0.54 1.49 -3.65
CA LEU A 106 0.07 1.30 -5.02
C LEU A 106 1.23 1.07 -5.98
N PHE A 107 1.02 0.24 -6.99
CA PHE A 107 1.86 0.24 -8.18
C PHE A 107 1.45 1.36 -9.15
N PHE A 108 2.43 1.94 -9.83
CA PHE A 108 2.21 2.91 -10.89
C PHE A 108 2.78 2.41 -12.20
N ALA A 109 1.97 2.46 -13.24
CA ALA A 109 2.33 2.05 -14.59
C ALA A 109 2.02 3.16 -15.59
N TYR A 110 2.68 3.11 -16.73
CA TYR A 110 2.43 4.03 -17.84
C TYR A 110 2.24 3.24 -19.14
N ASP A 111 1.19 3.57 -19.85
CA ASP A 111 0.92 3.00 -21.16
C ASP A 111 1.65 3.81 -22.23
N VAL A 112 2.58 3.16 -22.92
CA VAL A 112 3.42 3.75 -23.96
C VAL A 112 3.12 3.20 -25.36
N VAL A 113 1.88 2.77 -25.58
CA VAL A 113 1.42 2.13 -26.83
C VAL A 113 1.83 2.88 -28.10
N HIS A 114 1.86 4.20 -28.06
CA HIS A 114 2.29 5.07 -29.17
C HIS A 114 3.64 5.76 -28.93
N GLY A 115 4.46 5.19 -28.06
CA GLY A 115 5.73 5.78 -27.61
C GLY A 115 5.61 6.63 -26.37
N GLN A 116 6.72 6.74 -25.64
CA GLN A 116 6.76 7.55 -24.43
C GLN A 116 6.64 9.04 -24.77
N ARG A 117 5.82 9.75 -24.00
CA ARG A 117 5.74 11.20 -24.09
C ARG A 117 7.07 11.84 -23.77
N THR A 118 7.68 12.46 -24.75
CA THR A 118 8.96 13.16 -24.60
C THR A 118 8.78 14.38 -23.73
N VAL A 119 9.59 14.51 -22.68
CA VAL A 119 9.63 15.68 -21.78
C VAL A 119 10.83 16.59 -22.06
N PHE A 120 11.80 16.10 -22.84
CA PHE A 120 12.98 16.86 -23.26
C PHE A 120 12.99 17.00 -24.79
N PRO A 121 13.52 18.12 -25.32
CA PRO A 121 13.72 18.24 -26.76
C PRO A 121 14.73 17.17 -27.20
N ILE A 122 14.32 16.39 -28.21
CA ILE A 122 15.22 15.46 -28.88
C ILE A 122 15.68 16.16 -30.16
N SER A 123 16.99 16.20 -30.36
CA SER A 123 17.62 16.70 -31.58
C SER A 123 17.47 15.66 -32.69
#